data_850221ad71b30c60d74d6206c4725568
#
_entry.id   850221ad71b30c60d74d6206c4725568
#
_cell.length_a   1.000
_cell.length_b   1.000
_cell.length_c   1.000
_cell.angle_alpha   90.00
_cell.angle_beta   90.00
_cell.angle_gamma   90.00
#
_symmetry.space_group_name_H-M   'P 1'
#
loop_
_entity.id
_entity.type
_entity.pdbx_description
1 polymer ?
#
loop_
_entity_poly.entity_id
_entity_poly.type
_entity_poly.pdbx_seq_one_letter_code
_entity_poly.pdbx_strand_id
1 'polypeptide(L)'
;MTTSTTEKIFVDTNVFVYVHDAGDPRRSAVAQEWLQRLWREQTGRTSVQVLNELYVTLTRKLARRMNAHEAWEVVRALLAWAPQPLDRELLPRAREIEQRYRLSWWDSLIVAAAQLQDCDVLLTEDLQAGARFGRVTVRNPFETAVEEPRGRYLATQRLPSRHRPRGRPRRAGLAGGGRALE
;
A
#
# COMPACT_ATOMS: atom_id res chain seq x y z
N MET A 1 14.96 28.14 -17.37
CA MET A 1 15.05 26.68 -17.49
C MET A 1 14.13 26.10 -16.43
N THR A 2 12.91 25.75 -16.81
CA THR A 2 11.94 25.06 -15.92
C THR A 2 12.38 23.62 -15.82
N THR A 3 13.02 23.23 -14.72
CA THR A 3 13.24 21.82 -14.36
C THR A 3 11.87 21.21 -14.14
N SER A 4 11.37 20.50 -15.14
CA SER A 4 10.21 19.62 -14.98
C SER A 4 10.61 18.53 -13.97
N THR A 5 10.31 18.74 -12.70
CA THR A 5 10.51 17.72 -11.68
C THR A 5 9.51 16.60 -11.98
N THR A 6 10.00 15.49 -12.47
CA THR A 6 9.17 14.33 -12.76
C THR A 6 8.52 13.84 -11.47
N GLU A 7 7.19 13.75 -11.44
CA GLU A 7 6.39 13.33 -10.26
C GLU A 7 6.80 11.93 -9.83
N LYS A 8 7.30 11.76 -8.59
CA LYS A 8 7.62 10.46 -8.02
C LYS A 8 6.36 9.87 -7.38
N ILE A 9 6.10 8.60 -7.67
CA ILE A 9 4.87 7.93 -7.28
C ILE A 9 5.18 6.70 -6.44
N PHE A 10 4.75 6.72 -5.18
CA PHE A 10 4.81 5.57 -4.30
C PHE A 10 3.64 4.64 -4.57
N VAL A 11 3.90 3.34 -4.65
CA VAL A 11 2.90 2.32 -4.96
C VAL A 11 2.72 1.40 -3.77
N ASP A 12 1.49 1.29 -3.28
CA ASP A 12 1.10 0.39 -2.19
C ASP A 12 0.85 -1.05 -2.70
N THR A 13 0.82 -1.99 -1.78
CA THR A 13 0.68 -3.44 -2.00
C THR A 13 -0.55 -3.78 -2.84
N ASN A 14 -1.70 -3.14 -2.60
CA ASN A 14 -2.94 -3.44 -3.30
C ASN A 14 -2.82 -3.27 -4.82
N VAL A 15 -2.11 -2.25 -5.28
CA VAL A 15 -1.92 -2.00 -6.72
C VAL A 15 -1.09 -3.11 -7.37
N PHE A 16 -0.01 -3.56 -6.72
CA PHE A 16 0.78 -4.70 -7.23
C PHE A 16 -0.01 -6.01 -7.23
N VAL A 17 -0.82 -6.23 -6.21
CA VAL A 17 -1.64 -7.44 -6.09
C VAL A 17 -2.64 -7.55 -7.23
N TYR A 18 -3.32 -6.45 -7.61
CA TYR A 18 -4.29 -6.47 -8.70
C TYR A 18 -3.70 -6.83 -10.06
N VAL A 19 -2.40 -6.60 -10.30
CA VAL A 19 -1.75 -7.06 -11.53
C VAL A 19 -1.84 -8.58 -11.69
N HIS A 20 -1.87 -9.30 -10.57
CA HIS A 20 -1.86 -10.76 -10.50
C HIS A 20 -3.21 -11.36 -10.08
N ASP A 21 -4.21 -10.53 -9.81
CA ASP A 21 -5.55 -11.00 -9.40
C ASP A 21 -6.45 -11.18 -10.63
N ALA A 22 -6.65 -12.44 -11.03
CA ALA A 22 -7.56 -12.79 -12.12
C ALA A 22 -9.05 -12.59 -11.77
N GLY A 23 -9.38 -12.35 -10.50
CA GLY A 23 -10.76 -12.15 -10.02
C GLY A 23 -11.35 -10.77 -10.38
N ASP A 24 -10.50 -9.78 -10.67
CA ASP A 24 -10.94 -8.44 -11.07
C ASP A 24 -10.18 -7.94 -12.31
N PRO A 25 -10.61 -8.33 -13.53
CA PRO A 25 -9.93 -7.96 -14.76
C PRO A 25 -9.84 -6.44 -15.00
N ARG A 26 -10.84 -5.66 -14.52
CA ARG A 26 -10.85 -4.20 -14.68
C ARG A 26 -9.75 -3.55 -13.86
N ARG A 27 -9.65 -3.89 -12.56
CA ARG A 27 -8.59 -3.37 -11.70
C ARG A 27 -7.22 -3.86 -12.13
N SER A 28 -7.14 -5.11 -12.60
CA SER A 28 -5.90 -5.67 -13.15
C SER A 28 -5.39 -4.85 -14.33
N ALA A 29 -6.24 -4.51 -15.29
CA ALA A 29 -5.86 -3.71 -16.45
C ALA A 29 -5.35 -2.31 -16.04
N VAL A 30 -6.05 -1.63 -15.13
CA VAL A 30 -5.66 -0.31 -14.62
C VAL A 30 -4.32 -0.39 -13.88
N ALA A 31 -4.13 -1.39 -13.02
CA ALA A 31 -2.88 -1.58 -12.29
C ALA A 31 -1.70 -1.85 -13.24
N GLN A 32 -1.90 -2.69 -14.26
CA GLN A 32 -0.88 -2.97 -15.29
C GLN A 32 -0.48 -1.70 -16.05
N GLU A 33 -1.43 -0.87 -16.47
CA GLU A 33 -1.17 0.39 -17.15
C GLU A 33 -0.31 1.33 -16.28
N TRP A 34 -0.67 1.48 -14.99
CA TRP A 34 0.11 2.27 -14.04
C TRP A 34 1.54 1.75 -13.91
N LEU A 35 1.73 0.45 -13.68
CA LEU A 35 3.06 -0.11 -13.49
C LEU A 35 3.91 -0.02 -14.76
N GLN A 36 3.34 -0.27 -15.95
CA GLN A 36 4.05 -0.08 -17.22
C GLN A 36 4.54 1.37 -17.40
N ARG A 37 3.69 2.33 -17.08
CA ARG A 37 4.06 3.75 -17.10
C ARG A 37 5.20 4.05 -16.12
N LEU A 38 5.07 3.63 -14.87
CA LEU A 38 6.06 3.89 -13.81
C LEU A 38 7.43 3.26 -14.12
N TRP A 39 7.44 2.07 -14.72
CA TRP A 39 8.67 1.44 -15.21
C TRP A 39 9.32 2.23 -16.33
N ARG A 40 8.55 2.62 -17.34
CA ARG A 40 9.04 3.38 -18.48
C ARG A 40 9.59 4.75 -18.06
N GLU A 41 8.92 5.43 -17.14
CA GLU A 41 9.27 6.77 -16.67
C GLU A 41 10.31 6.74 -15.53
N GLN A 42 10.59 5.59 -14.95
CA GLN A 42 11.49 5.39 -13.79
C GLN A 42 11.07 6.19 -12.55
N THR A 43 9.78 6.45 -12.39
CA THR A 43 9.20 7.28 -11.34
C THR A 43 8.59 6.48 -10.19
N GLY A 44 8.44 5.17 -10.35
CA GLY A 44 7.88 4.28 -9.34
C GLY A 44 8.78 4.17 -8.11
N ARG A 45 8.16 4.20 -6.92
CA ARG A 45 8.77 3.99 -5.62
C ARG A 45 7.92 3.01 -4.81
N THR A 46 8.55 2.33 -3.88
CA THR A 46 7.88 1.40 -2.96
C THR A 46 8.70 1.21 -1.69
N SER A 47 8.34 0.29 -0.81
CA SER A 47 9.09 -0.02 0.42
C SER A 47 9.28 -1.53 0.64
N VAL A 48 10.23 -1.88 1.50
CA VAL A 48 10.46 -3.27 1.93
C VAL A 48 9.20 -3.84 2.61
N GLN A 49 8.43 -3.01 3.33
CA GLN A 49 7.14 -3.44 3.90
C GLN A 49 6.19 -3.91 2.79
N VAL A 50 6.00 -3.09 1.75
CA VAL A 50 5.13 -3.42 0.60
C VAL A 50 5.58 -4.72 -0.07
N LEU A 51 6.88 -4.90 -0.28
CA LEU A 51 7.42 -6.12 -0.90
C LEU A 51 7.16 -7.38 -0.06
N ASN A 52 7.28 -7.27 1.26
CA ASN A 52 6.95 -8.38 2.18
C ASN A 52 5.47 -8.73 2.14
N GLU A 53 4.60 -7.73 2.19
CA GLU A 53 3.14 -7.93 2.10
C GLU A 53 2.75 -8.53 0.74
N LEU A 54 3.36 -8.05 -0.34
CA LEU A 54 3.16 -8.57 -1.69
C LEU A 54 3.52 -10.05 -1.77
N TYR A 55 4.73 -10.43 -1.34
CA TYR A 55 5.18 -11.83 -1.35
C TYR A 55 4.21 -12.75 -0.60
N VAL A 56 3.81 -12.35 0.62
CA VAL A 56 2.85 -13.12 1.43
C VAL A 56 1.49 -13.21 0.74
N THR A 57 1.03 -12.14 0.09
CA THR A 57 -0.27 -12.13 -0.59
C THR A 57 -0.26 -13.02 -1.82
N LEU A 58 0.78 -12.93 -2.66
CA LEU A 58 0.93 -13.76 -3.86
C LEU A 58 1.00 -15.26 -3.52
N THR A 59 1.70 -15.62 -2.44
CA THR A 59 1.91 -17.03 -2.07
C THR A 59 0.78 -17.63 -1.24
N ARG A 60 -0.04 -16.81 -0.54
CA ARG A 60 -0.97 -17.34 0.48
C ARG A 60 -2.41 -16.85 0.36
N LYS A 61 -2.66 -15.66 -0.20
CA LYS A 61 -3.98 -15.01 -0.10
C LYS A 61 -4.76 -14.97 -1.41
N LEU A 62 -4.10 -14.99 -2.57
CA LEU A 62 -4.78 -15.00 -3.85
C LEU A 62 -5.54 -16.31 -4.05
N ALA A 63 -6.66 -16.26 -4.79
CA ALA A 63 -7.40 -17.45 -5.20
C ALA A 63 -6.53 -18.41 -6.02
N ARG A 64 -5.75 -17.86 -6.96
CA ARG A 64 -4.69 -18.56 -7.68
C ARG A 64 -3.34 -18.16 -7.09
N ARG A 65 -2.84 -18.96 -6.16
CA ARG A 65 -1.56 -18.72 -5.48
C ARG A 65 -0.40 -18.96 -6.42
N MET A 66 0.62 -18.12 -6.31
CA MET A 66 1.91 -18.37 -6.92
C MET A 66 2.75 -19.31 -6.06
N ASN A 67 3.64 -20.09 -6.69
CA ASN A 67 4.69 -20.76 -5.92
C ASN A 67 5.73 -19.74 -5.42
N ALA A 68 6.58 -20.15 -4.48
CA ALA A 68 7.55 -19.26 -3.84
C ALA A 68 8.55 -18.66 -4.84
N HIS A 69 8.93 -19.41 -5.87
CA HIS A 69 9.87 -18.95 -6.89
C HIS A 69 9.25 -17.86 -7.77
N GLU A 70 8.03 -18.08 -8.27
CA GLU A 70 7.30 -17.10 -9.06
C GLU A 70 7.08 -15.79 -8.29
N ALA A 71 6.61 -15.88 -7.04
CA ALA A 71 6.39 -14.70 -6.19
C ALA A 71 7.71 -13.96 -5.90
N TRP A 72 8.81 -14.69 -5.72
CA TRP A 72 10.12 -14.10 -5.51
C TRP A 72 10.61 -13.33 -6.75
N GLU A 73 10.39 -13.85 -7.96
CA GLU A 73 10.77 -13.14 -9.19
C GLU A 73 10.03 -11.79 -9.34
N VAL A 74 8.74 -11.74 -8.96
CA VAL A 74 7.98 -10.49 -8.92
C VAL A 74 8.62 -9.49 -7.94
N VAL A 75 8.91 -9.93 -6.71
CA VAL A 75 9.53 -9.08 -5.68
C VAL A 75 10.93 -8.66 -6.10
N ARG A 76 11.72 -9.58 -6.64
CA ARG A 76 13.10 -9.31 -7.08
C ARG A 76 13.16 -8.24 -8.16
N ALA A 77 12.22 -8.24 -9.11
CA ALA A 77 12.15 -7.20 -10.13
C ALA A 77 11.93 -5.82 -9.51
N LEU A 78 11.09 -5.71 -8.47
CA LEU A 78 10.78 -4.44 -7.80
C LEU A 78 11.92 -3.89 -6.94
N LEU A 79 12.98 -4.67 -6.67
CA LEU A 79 14.18 -4.14 -6.01
C LEU A 79 14.86 -3.04 -6.82
N ALA A 80 14.67 -3.01 -8.15
CA ALA A 80 15.15 -1.94 -9.02
C ALA A 80 14.53 -0.56 -8.72
N TRP A 81 13.40 -0.51 -7.99
CA TRP A 81 12.76 0.74 -7.55
C TRP A 81 13.38 1.30 -6.27
N ALA A 82 14.49 0.75 -5.80
CA ALA A 82 15.19 1.15 -4.56
C ALA A 82 14.22 1.29 -3.37
N PRO A 83 13.58 0.19 -2.94
CA PRO A 83 12.52 0.23 -1.93
C PRO A 83 13.02 0.82 -0.61
N GLN A 84 12.21 1.71 0.00
CA GLN A 84 12.51 2.29 1.30
C GLN A 84 12.69 1.19 2.34
N PRO A 85 13.82 1.13 3.03
CA PRO A 85 14.04 0.14 4.09
C PRO A 85 13.11 0.39 5.30
N LEU A 86 12.84 -0.68 6.04
CA LEU A 86 12.18 -0.60 7.34
C LEU A 86 13.27 -0.42 8.41
N ASP A 87 13.73 0.80 8.60
CA ASP A 87 14.85 1.13 9.46
C ASP A 87 14.47 2.06 10.63
N ARG A 88 15.48 2.47 11.38
CA ARG A 88 15.34 3.36 12.54
C ARG A 88 14.90 4.79 12.17
N GLU A 89 15.07 5.22 10.93
CA GLU A 89 14.67 6.54 10.48
C GLU A 89 13.18 6.57 10.12
N LEU A 90 12.68 5.50 9.52
CA LEU A 90 11.28 5.35 9.15
C LEU A 90 10.34 5.34 10.37
N LEU A 91 10.73 4.66 11.46
CA LEU A 91 9.84 4.43 12.60
C LEU A 91 9.40 5.72 13.33
N PRO A 92 10.31 6.66 13.68
CA PRO A 92 9.90 7.93 14.29
C PRO A 92 8.99 8.73 13.35
N ARG A 93 9.29 8.76 12.05
CA ARG A 93 8.47 9.45 11.06
C ARG A 93 7.07 8.88 10.97
N ALA A 94 6.94 7.57 10.95
CA ALA A 94 5.65 6.89 10.98
C ALA A 94 4.87 7.21 12.27
N ARG A 95 5.55 7.28 13.42
CA ARG A 95 4.92 7.65 14.70
C ARG A 95 4.35 9.08 14.69
N GLU A 96 5.08 10.04 14.14
CA GLU A 96 4.60 11.42 13.96
C GLU A 96 3.34 11.46 13.07
N ILE A 97 3.34 10.71 11.97
CA ILE A 97 2.22 10.62 11.04
C ILE A 97 1.01 9.99 11.71
N GLU A 98 1.19 8.86 12.41
CA GLU A 98 0.14 8.18 13.16
C GLU A 98 -0.56 9.14 14.14
N GLN A 99 0.21 9.87 14.91
CA GLN A 99 -0.32 10.83 15.90
C GLN A 99 -1.04 12.00 15.25
N ARG A 100 -0.44 12.57 14.19
CA ARG A 100 -0.96 13.77 13.54
C ARG A 100 -2.22 13.51 12.74
N TYR A 101 -2.25 12.39 12.01
CA TYR A 101 -3.33 12.09 11.07
C TYR A 101 -4.26 10.98 11.55
N ARG A 102 -3.96 10.36 12.69
CA ARG A 102 -4.74 9.26 13.29
C ARG A 102 -4.92 8.06 12.34
N LEU A 103 -3.90 7.77 11.57
CA LEU A 103 -3.84 6.60 10.71
C LEU A 103 -3.52 5.34 11.54
N SER A 104 -3.74 4.16 10.92
CA SER A 104 -3.17 2.93 11.47
C SER A 104 -1.65 2.99 11.44
N TRP A 105 -0.99 2.18 12.29
CA TRP A 105 0.46 2.08 12.28
C TRP A 105 1.01 1.67 10.90
N TRP A 106 0.36 0.71 10.25
CA TRP A 106 0.77 0.21 8.94
C TRP A 106 0.63 1.25 7.83
N ASP A 107 -0.48 2.00 7.82
CA ASP A 107 -0.67 3.08 6.85
C ASP A 107 0.31 4.22 7.11
N SER A 108 0.63 4.49 8.39
CA SER A 108 1.63 5.50 8.75
C SER A 108 3.03 5.17 8.26
N LEU A 109 3.42 3.87 8.28
CA LEU A 109 4.67 3.41 7.69
C LEU A 109 4.70 3.60 6.17
N ILE A 110 3.59 3.34 5.47
CA ILE A 110 3.47 3.56 4.01
C ILE A 110 3.64 5.04 3.68
N VAL A 111 2.92 5.92 4.40
CA VAL A 111 3.01 7.37 4.18
C VAL A 111 4.40 7.89 4.51
N ALA A 112 5.02 7.41 5.60
CA ALA A 112 6.39 7.78 5.98
C ALA A 112 7.40 7.37 4.90
N ALA A 113 7.27 6.16 4.36
CA ALA A 113 8.14 5.66 3.29
C ALA A 113 8.00 6.52 2.02
N ALA A 114 6.77 6.90 1.65
CA ALA A 114 6.52 7.80 0.53
C ALA A 114 7.16 9.19 0.74
N GLN A 115 7.09 9.73 1.96
CA GLN A 115 7.71 11.02 2.28
C GLN A 115 9.24 10.96 2.25
N LEU A 116 9.86 9.90 2.79
CA LEU A 116 11.32 9.73 2.82
C LEU A 116 11.92 9.53 1.42
N GLN A 117 11.13 9.02 0.48
CA GLN A 117 11.52 8.91 -0.93
C GLN A 117 11.17 10.13 -1.78
N ASP A 118 10.73 11.24 -1.16
CA ASP A 118 10.31 12.46 -1.83
C ASP A 118 9.20 12.24 -2.88
N CYS A 119 8.26 11.35 -2.59
CA CYS A 119 7.13 11.12 -3.48
C CYS A 119 6.10 12.26 -3.40
N ASP A 120 5.44 12.52 -4.52
CA ASP A 120 4.36 13.49 -4.63
C ASP A 120 2.99 12.81 -4.53
N VAL A 121 2.92 11.54 -4.96
CA VAL A 121 1.69 10.74 -4.97
C VAL A 121 1.91 9.41 -4.27
N LEU A 122 0.90 8.98 -3.54
CA LEU A 122 0.74 7.62 -3.02
C LEU A 122 -0.44 6.97 -3.73
N LEU A 123 -0.16 5.94 -4.54
CA LEU A 123 -1.19 5.10 -5.17
C LEU A 123 -1.64 4.02 -4.20
N THR A 124 -2.88 4.11 -3.74
CA THR A 124 -3.53 3.12 -2.85
C THR A 124 -5.04 3.26 -2.90
N GLU A 125 -5.77 2.17 -2.65
CA GLU A 125 -7.21 2.18 -2.44
C GLU A 125 -7.60 2.17 -0.94
N ASP A 126 -6.63 1.97 -0.04
CA ASP A 126 -6.87 1.80 1.40
C ASP A 126 -7.00 3.14 2.15
N LEU A 127 -6.57 4.24 1.55
CA LEU A 127 -6.67 5.59 2.09
C LEU A 127 -7.65 6.44 1.27
N GLN A 128 -8.17 7.50 1.90
CA GLN A 128 -9.10 8.40 1.22
C GLN A 128 -8.42 9.11 0.04
N ALA A 129 -8.98 8.97 -1.15
CA ALA A 129 -8.50 9.68 -2.34
C ALA A 129 -8.53 11.20 -2.12
N GLY A 130 -7.47 11.89 -2.55
CA GLY A 130 -7.29 13.32 -2.35
C GLY A 130 -6.75 13.72 -0.97
N ALA A 131 -6.62 12.78 0.00
CA ALA A 131 -5.99 13.07 1.29
C ALA A 131 -4.52 13.50 1.09
N ARG A 132 -4.06 14.43 1.92
CA ARG A 132 -2.70 14.98 1.84
C ARG A 132 -1.94 14.77 3.14
N PHE A 133 -0.75 14.20 3.01
CA PHE A 133 0.18 13.95 4.11
C PHE A 133 1.50 14.70 3.82
N GLY A 134 1.58 15.96 4.26
CA GLY A 134 2.67 16.85 3.82
C GLY A 134 2.58 17.11 2.31
N ARG A 135 3.64 16.75 1.57
CA ARG A 135 3.66 16.85 0.10
C ARG A 135 2.95 15.69 -0.62
N VAL A 136 2.80 14.56 0.05
CA VAL A 136 2.23 13.36 -0.54
C VAL A 136 0.71 13.47 -0.64
N THR A 137 0.17 13.29 -1.85
CA THR A 137 -1.28 13.25 -2.11
C THR A 137 -1.70 11.82 -2.44
N VAL A 138 -2.75 11.33 -1.80
CA VAL A 138 -3.31 10.00 -2.09
C VAL A 138 -4.08 10.04 -3.40
N ARG A 139 -3.85 9.03 -4.25
CA ARG A 139 -4.62 8.77 -5.45
C ARG A 139 -5.07 7.31 -5.46
N ASN A 140 -6.38 7.09 -5.56
CA ASN A 140 -6.91 5.76 -5.81
C ASN A 140 -6.88 5.50 -7.33
N PRO A 141 -6.07 4.55 -7.83
CA PRO A 141 -5.96 4.31 -9.27
C PRO A 141 -7.21 3.67 -9.87
N PHE A 142 -8.10 3.12 -9.03
CA PHE A 142 -9.28 2.37 -9.44
C PHE A 142 -10.57 3.20 -9.42
N GLU A 143 -10.53 4.39 -8.82
CA GLU A 143 -11.63 5.34 -8.93
C GLU A 143 -11.61 5.97 -10.32
N THR A 144 -12.73 5.88 -11.04
CA THR A 144 -12.94 6.70 -12.24
C THR A 144 -12.87 8.15 -11.80
N ALA A 145 -12.06 8.96 -12.49
CA ALA A 145 -12.02 10.40 -12.26
C ALA A 145 -13.43 10.95 -12.45
N VAL A 146 -14.17 11.08 -11.35
CA VAL A 146 -15.30 11.99 -11.29
C VAL A 146 -14.64 13.35 -11.30
N GLU A 147 -14.86 14.16 -12.34
CA GLU A 147 -14.53 15.58 -12.33
C GLU A 147 -15.26 16.22 -11.15
N GLU A 148 -14.59 16.29 -9.99
CA GLU A 148 -15.13 17.06 -8.88
C GLU A 148 -14.84 18.54 -9.09
N PRO A 149 -15.84 19.40 -8.91
CA PRO A 149 -15.63 20.85 -8.89
C PRO A 149 -14.70 21.17 -7.72
N ARG A 150 -13.68 21.99 -7.96
CA ARG A 150 -12.71 22.48 -6.97
C ARG A 150 -13.40 23.17 -5.79
N GLY A 151 -13.85 22.38 -4.82
CA GLY A 151 -14.42 22.84 -3.55
C GLY A 151 -13.39 22.65 -2.43
N ARG A 152 -13.10 23.76 -1.73
CA ARG A 152 -12.27 23.75 -0.51
C ARG A 152 -12.91 22.85 0.55
N TYR A 153 -12.31 21.73 0.85
CA TYR A 153 -12.67 20.94 2.04
C TYR A 153 -11.74 21.31 3.20
N LEU A 154 -12.32 22.01 4.17
CA LEU A 154 -11.77 22.11 5.51
C LEU A 154 -11.90 20.73 6.19
N ALA A 155 -10.78 20.18 6.61
CA ALA A 155 -10.73 18.88 7.28
C ALA A 155 -11.34 18.96 8.70
N THR A 156 -12.65 18.77 8.79
CA THR A 156 -13.34 18.53 10.05
C THR A 156 -14.59 17.69 9.79
N GLN A 157 -14.42 16.38 9.58
CA GLN A 157 -15.49 15.43 9.94
C GLN A 157 -14.90 14.03 10.08
N ARG A 158 -15.18 13.43 11.24
CA ARG A 158 -14.85 12.06 11.60
C ARG A 158 -15.72 11.12 10.78
N LEU A 159 -15.10 10.27 9.95
CA LEU A 159 -15.76 9.10 9.39
C LEU A 159 -15.15 7.85 10.01
N PRO A 160 -15.95 6.87 10.42
CA PRO A 160 -15.43 5.62 10.96
C PRO A 160 -14.77 4.81 9.84
N SER A 161 -13.47 4.57 9.97
CA SER A 161 -12.73 3.70 9.08
C SER A 161 -13.26 2.26 9.22
N ARG A 162 -13.78 1.68 8.14
CA ARG A 162 -13.99 0.24 8.05
C ARG A 162 -12.66 -0.45 7.81
N HIS A 163 -11.83 -0.50 8.84
CA HIS A 163 -10.61 -1.30 8.81
C HIS A 163 -10.94 -2.78 8.94
N ARG A 164 -10.67 -3.57 7.90
CA ARG A 164 -10.36 -4.98 8.08
C ARG A 164 -8.94 -5.06 8.64
N PRO A 165 -8.72 -5.62 9.85
CA PRO A 165 -7.37 -5.72 10.42
C PRO A 165 -6.51 -6.61 9.54
N ARG A 166 -5.42 -6.04 9.01
CA ARG A 166 -4.36 -6.80 8.34
C ARG A 166 -3.71 -7.73 9.38
N GLY A 167 -3.91 -9.02 9.19
CA GLY A 167 -2.99 -10.05 9.66
C GLY A 167 -2.78 -10.23 11.16
N ARG A 168 -3.83 -10.47 11.97
CA ARG A 168 -3.65 -11.12 13.27
C ARG A 168 -3.86 -12.62 13.10
N PRO A 169 -2.87 -13.49 13.42
CA PRO A 169 -3.09 -14.93 13.41
C PRO A 169 -4.17 -15.29 14.45
N ARG A 170 -5.21 -16.01 14.02
CA ARG A 170 -6.17 -16.62 14.95
C ARG A 170 -5.41 -17.61 15.82
N ARG A 171 -5.37 -17.40 17.13
CA ARG A 171 -4.99 -18.45 18.09
C ARG A 171 -5.99 -19.60 17.93
N ALA A 172 -5.46 -20.77 17.57
CA ALA A 172 -6.21 -22.02 17.67
C ALA A 172 -6.61 -22.22 19.14
N GLY A 173 -7.91 -22.32 19.39
CA GLY A 173 -8.41 -22.64 20.71
C GLY A 173 -7.95 -24.04 21.11
N LEU A 174 -7.24 -24.12 22.23
CA LEU A 174 -7.00 -25.38 22.92
C LEU A 174 -8.35 -25.86 23.47
N ALA A 175 -8.92 -26.89 22.85
CA ALA A 175 -10.02 -27.61 23.41
C ALA A 175 -9.54 -28.38 24.67
N GLY A 176 -9.92 -27.88 25.84
CA GLY A 176 -9.72 -28.57 27.09
C GLY A 176 -10.63 -29.80 27.19
N GLY A 177 -10.07 -30.96 26.97
CA GLY A 177 -10.70 -32.24 27.30
C GLY A 177 -10.60 -32.47 28.81
N GLY A 178 -11.64 -32.13 29.56
CA GLY A 178 -11.79 -32.64 30.91
C GLY A 178 -12.16 -34.12 30.89
N ARG A 179 -11.32 -34.97 31.47
CA ARG A 179 -11.70 -36.31 31.92
C ARG A 179 -11.79 -36.28 33.44
N ALA A 180 -13.00 -36.47 33.92
CA ALA A 180 -13.23 -36.88 35.30
C ALA A 180 -12.73 -38.33 35.45
N LEU A 181 -12.06 -38.60 36.56
CA LEU A 181 -11.81 -39.95 37.09
C LEU A 181 -12.54 -40.08 38.41
N GLU A 182 -13.37 -41.08 38.44
CA GLU A 182 -13.73 -41.78 39.69
C GLU A 182 -12.51 -42.54 40.22
#